data_36bc5f7f2f6de7f31298382244eed0a1
#
_entry.id   36bc5f7f2f6de7f31298382244eed0a1
#
_cell.length_a   1.000
_cell.length_b   1.000
_cell.length_c   1.000
_cell.angle_alpha   90.00
_cell.angle_beta   90.00
_cell.angle_gamma   90.00
#
_symmetry.space_group_name_H-M   'P 1'
#
loop_
_entity.id
_entity.type
_entity.pdbx_description
1 polymer ?
#
loop_
_entity_poly.entity_id
_entity_poly.type
_entity_poly.pdbx_seq_one_letter_code
_entity_poly.pdbx_strand_id
1 'polypeptide(L)'
;MIIIQLFFAFFVSSLNFAAPLYTDLRYTDVDGNRRQEYKSTGLKVKGNKHRAEDILEERKLALEKKLLIQADPEAAIRAEKEIGFTTFLRNWLEIVRPTVEPTTFGAYNSGVTKRIIPYFDEKHPNLRLVDLTPKMIQDYYTYEMKHNGVSANTVKHCHANIHRALKYAFKTGLIDVNPADRVDIPKRDVFETEPYTEKEITQLFEAVKDTPLELIVILTAFYGLRREEVLGLKWNAIDFDKRTITIKNVVTEALVDGKQTLVQRNTPKTKSSLRSLPLVPPVEEMLKNMKRAQEANRALCGRSYNKEYLEYVYVDQLGNLMKPGYLSDRFPKFLESNGLRRIRFHDLRHSCATLLYANGVALKDIQMWLGHNNISTTSNIYTHLDFSSKVDSANAILGILTN
;
A
#
# COMPACT_ATOMS: atom_id res chain seq x y z
N MET A 1 0.62 -45.61 -9.16
CA MET A 1 1.74 -45.05 -8.39
C MET A 1 2.69 -44.38 -9.38
N ILE A 2 2.65 -43.05 -9.51
CA ILE A 2 3.50 -42.31 -10.45
C ILE A 2 4.90 -42.23 -9.80
N ILE A 3 5.88 -42.88 -10.40
CA ILE A 3 7.26 -42.86 -9.90
C ILE A 3 7.97 -41.69 -10.54
N ILE A 4 8.22 -40.64 -9.77
CA ILE A 4 9.07 -39.51 -10.17
C ILE A 4 10.46 -39.73 -9.56
N GLN A 5 11.43 -40.08 -10.40
CA GLN A 5 12.82 -40.14 -10.01
C GLN A 5 13.48 -38.79 -10.16
N LEU A 6 13.96 -38.25 -9.04
CA LEU A 6 14.70 -36.99 -9.00
C LEU A 6 16.18 -37.25 -9.26
N PHE A 7 16.73 -36.62 -10.28
CA PHE A 7 18.16 -36.53 -10.47
C PHE A 7 18.59 -35.06 -10.42
N PHE A 8 19.48 -34.74 -9.49
CA PHE A 8 20.26 -33.51 -9.53
C PHE A 8 21.36 -33.68 -10.57
N ALA A 9 21.23 -33.05 -11.72
CA ALA A 9 22.34 -32.91 -12.63
C ALA A 9 22.92 -31.50 -12.52
N PHE A 10 23.90 -31.33 -11.63
CA PHE A 10 24.83 -30.22 -11.73
C PHE A 10 25.77 -30.52 -12.92
N PHE A 11 25.39 -30.15 -14.12
CA PHE A 11 26.35 -30.13 -15.22
C PHE A 11 27.14 -28.82 -15.15
N VAL A 12 28.28 -28.86 -14.46
CA VAL A 12 29.35 -27.88 -14.60
C VAL A 12 30.15 -28.32 -15.85
N SER A 13 29.74 -27.88 -17.01
CA SER A 13 30.65 -27.89 -18.14
C SER A 13 31.64 -26.74 -17.92
N SER A 14 32.88 -27.09 -17.54
CA SER A 14 34.05 -26.23 -17.39
C SER A 14 33.88 -25.06 -16.38
N LEU A 15 34.84 -24.90 -15.51
CA LEU A 15 35.24 -23.84 -14.55
C LEU A 15 34.67 -22.39 -14.70
N ASN A 16 33.50 -22.21 -15.25
CA ASN A 16 32.89 -20.90 -15.45
C ASN A 16 31.78 -20.67 -14.40
N PHE A 17 32.13 -20.02 -13.29
CA PHE A 17 31.21 -19.62 -12.21
C PHE A 17 30.06 -18.70 -12.63
N ALA A 18 30.01 -18.29 -13.90
CA ALA A 18 28.95 -17.48 -14.49
C ALA A 18 27.84 -18.31 -15.18
N ALA A 19 28.00 -19.64 -15.28
CA ALA A 19 27.00 -20.50 -15.92
C ALA A 19 25.68 -20.52 -15.12
N PRO A 20 24.51 -20.55 -15.79
CA PRO A 20 23.23 -20.66 -15.10
C PRO A 20 23.03 -22.08 -14.53
N LEU A 21 22.33 -22.15 -13.39
CA LEU A 21 21.84 -23.41 -12.83
C LEU A 21 20.64 -23.91 -13.61
N TYR A 22 20.55 -25.21 -13.81
CA TYR A 22 19.44 -25.88 -14.47
C TYR A 22 18.74 -26.86 -13.55
N THR A 23 17.44 -27.05 -13.73
CA THR A 23 16.67 -28.14 -13.15
C THR A 23 16.47 -29.23 -14.18
N ASP A 24 16.65 -30.50 -13.80
CA ASP A 24 16.40 -31.69 -14.62
C ASP A 24 15.34 -32.55 -13.91
N LEU A 25 14.13 -32.59 -14.49
CA LEU A 25 13.01 -33.39 -14.01
C LEU A 25 12.80 -34.56 -14.96
N ARG A 26 12.93 -35.79 -14.45
CA ARG A 26 12.67 -37.03 -15.20
C ARG A 26 11.45 -37.72 -14.63
N TYR A 27 10.48 -38.04 -15.44
CA TYR A 27 9.23 -38.62 -15.01
C TYR A 27 8.66 -39.57 -16.10
N THR A 28 7.68 -40.37 -15.70
CA THR A 28 6.88 -41.18 -16.64
C THR A 28 5.53 -40.49 -16.77
N ASP A 29 5.11 -40.19 -18.01
CA ASP A 29 3.80 -39.60 -18.30
C ASP A 29 2.65 -40.60 -18.08
N VAL A 30 1.41 -40.15 -18.23
CA VAL A 30 0.21 -40.98 -18.03
C VAL A 30 0.09 -42.12 -19.03
N ASP A 31 0.76 -42.01 -20.16
CA ASP A 31 0.80 -43.03 -21.24
C ASP A 31 1.96 -44.03 -21.03
N GLY A 32 2.71 -43.94 -19.96
CA GLY A 32 3.84 -44.81 -19.64
C GLY A 32 5.17 -44.42 -20.31
N ASN A 33 5.25 -43.28 -20.97
CA ASN A 33 6.46 -42.83 -21.64
C ASN A 33 7.39 -42.10 -20.69
N ARG A 34 8.69 -42.36 -20.76
CA ARG A 34 9.71 -41.61 -20.04
C ARG A 34 9.92 -40.22 -20.65
N ARG A 35 9.82 -39.19 -19.82
CA ARG A 35 9.99 -37.78 -20.21
C ARG A 35 11.08 -37.13 -19.37
N GLN A 36 11.68 -36.09 -19.92
CA GLN A 36 12.68 -35.27 -19.28
C GLN A 36 12.39 -33.80 -19.56
N GLU A 37 12.31 -32.97 -18.49
CA GLU A 37 12.23 -31.52 -18.63
C GLU A 37 13.50 -30.88 -18.08
N TYR A 38 14.29 -30.27 -18.98
CA TYR A 38 15.51 -29.56 -18.65
C TYR A 38 15.29 -28.05 -18.83
N LYS A 39 15.33 -27.29 -17.73
CA LYS A 39 15.04 -25.85 -17.77
C LYS A 39 16.01 -25.04 -16.92
N SER A 40 16.45 -23.88 -17.46
CA SER A 40 17.26 -22.92 -16.70
C SER A 40 16.49 -22.32 -15.53
N THR A 41 17.18 -22.16 -14.41
CA THR A 41 16.64 -21.40 -13.25
C THR A 41 16.84 -19.90 -13.38
N GLY A 42 17.66 -19.43 -14.33
CA GLY A 42 18.10 -18.04 -14.43
C GLY A 42 19.10 -17.61 -13.35
N LEU A 43 19.46 -18.50 -12.42
CA LEU A 43 20.36 -18.20 -11.31
C LEU A 43 21.80 -18.62 -11.66
N LYS A 44 22.81 -17.84 -11.21
CA LYS A 44 24.22 -18.20 -11.29
C LYS A 44 24.55 -19.28 -10.25
N VAL A 45 25.54 -20.15 -10.56
CA VAL A 45 25.92 -21.30 -9.71
C VAL A 45 26.33 -20.86 -8.30
N LYS A 46 27.15 -19.79 -8.15
CA LYS A 46 27.70 -19.38 -6.85
C LYS A 46 26.63 -18.75 -5.94
N GLY A 47 26.40 -19.36 -4.76
CA GLY A 47 25.57 -18.82 -3.68
C GLY A 47 24.05 -18.99 -3.86
N ASN A 48 23.59 -19.68 -4.91
CA ASN A 48 22.15 -19.83 -5.20
C ASN A 48 21.63 -21.26 -5.11
N LYS A 49 22.37 -22.17 -4.45
CA LYS A 49 21.99 -23.59 -4.34
C LYS A 49 20.58 -23.77 -3.76
N HIS A 50 20.30 -23.18 -2.57
CA HIS A 50 18.98 -23.28 -1.93
C HIS A 50 17.86 -22.69 -2.79
N ARG A 51 18.08 -21.54 -3.43
CA ARG A 51 17.08 -20.97 -4.34
C ARG A 51 16.80 -21.85 -5.56
N ALA A 52 17.81 -22.55 -6.06
CA ALA A 52 17.63 -23.51 -7.15
C ALA A 52 16.91 -24.78 -6.69
N GLU A 53 17.13 -25.21 -5.44
CA GLU A 53 16.39 -26.31 -4.80
C GLU A 53 14.92 -25.95 -4.62
N ASP A 54 14.61 -24.73 -4.16
CA ASP A 54 13.23 -24.23 -4.05
C ASP A 54 12.52 -24.23 -5.42
N ILE A 55 13.18 -23.72 -6.47
CA ILE A 55 12.65 -23.73 -7.84
C ILE A 55 12.42 -25.16 -8.36
N LEU A 56 13.31 -26.08 -8.03
CA LEU A 56 13.17 -27.49 -8.40
C LEU A 56 11.95 -28.12 -7.74
N GLU A 57 11.77 -27.89 -6.43
CA GLU A 57 10.62 -28.41 -5.69
C GLU A 57 9.29 -27.82 -6.16
N GLU A 58 9.25 -26.51 -6.45
CA GLU A 58 8.08 -25.87 -7.07
C GLU A 58 7.72 -26.50 -8.44
N ARG A 59 8.73 -26.75 -9.28
CA ARG A 59 8.52 -27.38 -10.59
C ARG A 59 8.07 -28.83 -10.48
N LYS A 60 8.59 -29.55 -9.51
CA LYS A 60 8.18 -30.93 -9.21
C LYS A 60 6.71 -30.96 -8.81
N LEU A 61 6.30 -30.13 -7.84
CA LEU A 61 4.90 -30.03 -7.40
C LEU A 61 3.96 -29.64 -8.56
N ALA A 62 4.37 -28.70 -9.40
CA ALA A 62 3.60 -28.31 -10.57
C ALA A 62 3.45 -29.46 -11.60
N LEU A 63 4.50 -30.26 -11.80
CA LEU A 63 4.49 -31.44 -12.67
C LEU A 63 3.62 -32.54 -12.10
N GLU A 64 3.75 -32.86 -10.81
CA GLU A 64 2.91 -33.84 -10.11
C GLU A 64 1.43 -33.50 -10.23
N LYS A 65 1.09 -32.21 -10.00
CA LYS A 65 -0.27 -31.71 -10.17
C LYS A 65 -0.76 -31.90 -11.62
N LYS A 66 0.08 -31.57 -12.60
CA LYS A 66 -0.26 -31.73 -14.02
C LYS A 66 -0.52 -33.20 -14.41
N LEU A 67 0.33 -34.11 -13.95
CA LEU A 67 0.18 -35.53 -14.18
C LEU A 67 -1.05 -36.11 -13.48
N LEU A 68 -1.34 -35.67 -12.26
CA LEU A 68 -2.55 -36.08 -11.54
C LEU A 68 -3.83 -35.62 -12.27
N ILE A 69 -3.86 -34.38 -12.77
CA ILE A 69 -5.00 -33.87 -13.56
C ILE A 69 -5.19 -34.68 -14.84
N GLN A 70 -4.11 -35.11 -15.47
CA GLN A 70 -4.19 -35.91 -16.70
C GLN A 70 -4.62 -37.37 -16.42
N ALA A 71 -4.15 -37.95 -15.31
CA ALA A 71 -4.46 -39.35 -14.95
C ALA A 71 -5.88 -39.54 -14.41
N ASP A 72 -6.32 -38.62 -13.55
CA ASP A 72 -7.67 -38.64 -12.94
C ASP A 72 -8.11 -37.21 -12.60
N PRO A 73 -8.86 -36.53 -13.49
CA PRO A 73 -9.34 -35.19 -13.25
C PRO A 73 -10.21 -35.05 -12.00
N GLU A 74 -10.97 -36.08 -11.65
CA GLU A 74 -11.83 -36.07 -10.44
C GLU A 74 -10.98 -36.24 -9.17
N ALA A 75 -9.93 -37.02 -9.19
CA ALA A 75 -8.97 -37.15 -8.09
C ALA A 75 -8.20 -35.82 -7.90
N ALA A 76 -7.85 -35.12 -8.98
CA ALA A 76 -7.22 -33.82 -8.90
C ALA A 76 -8.14 -32.77 -8.23
N ILE A 77 -9.44 -32.74 -8.61
CA ILE A 77 -10.44 -31.86 -7.96
C ILE A 77 -10.61 -32.24 -6.47
N ARG A 78 -10.63 -33.54 -6.15
CA ARG A 78 -10.69 -34.00 -4.75
C ARG A 78 -9.46 -33.55 -3.96
N ALA A 79 -8.26 -33.70 -4.51
CA ALA A 79 -7.01 -33.27 -3.86
C ALA A 79 -6.97 -31.73 -3.67
N GLU A 80 -7.50 -30.96 -4.60
CA GLU A 80 -7.65 -29.50 -4.44
C GLU A 80 -8.66 -29.13 -3.33
N LYS A 81 -9.74 -29.89 -3.15
CA LYS A 81 -10.70 -29.71 -2.04
C LYS A 81 -10.13 -30.10 -0.67
N GLU A 82 -9.13 -30.98 -0.64
CA GLU A 82 -8.43 -31.38 0.59
C GLU A 82 -7.32 -30.39 1.04
N ILE A 83 -7.13 -29.30 0.30
CA ILE A 83 -6.10 -28.29 0.64
C ILE A 83 -6.34 -27.71 2.04
N GLY A 84 -5.27 -27.59 2.83
CA GLY A 84 -5.31 -26.87 4.11
C GLY A 84 -5.64 -25.39 3.93
N PHE A 85 -6.42 -24.81 4.84
CA PHE A 85 -6.84 -23.43 4.76
C PHE A 85 -5.66 -22.43 4.70
N THR A 86 -4.64 -22.61 5.53
CA THR A 86 -3.47 -21.73 5.55
C THR A 86 -2.59 -21.89 4.32
N THR A 87 -2.48 -23.11 3.78
CA THR A 87 -1.82 -23.40 2.49
C THR A 87 -2.57 -22.71 1.35
N PHE A 88 -3.90 -22.81 1.34
CA PHE A 88 -4.74 -22.09 0.37
C PHE A 88 -4.49 -20.57 0.42
N LEU A 89 -4.42 -19.98 1.62
CA LEU A 89 -4.16 -18.54 1.74
C LEU A 89 -2.79 -18.13 1.19
N ARG A 90 -1.74 -18.96 1.38
CA ARG A 90 -0.42 -18.72 0.78
C ARG A 90 -0.48 -18.77 -0.75
N ASN A 91 -1.14 -19.78 -1.30
CA ASN A 91 -1.32 -19.93 -2.75
C ASN A 91 -2.14 -18.78 -3.34
N TRP A 92 -3.19 -18.35 -2.63
CA TRP A 92 -4.03 -17.22 -3.04
C TRP A 92 -3.23 -15.90 -3.09
N LEU A 93 -2.29 -15.68 -2.17
CA LEU A 93 -1.42 -14.50 -2.23
C LEU A 93 -0.61 -14.47 -3.53
N GLU A 94 -0.06 -15.60 -3.98
CA GLU A 94 0.67 -15.65 -5.25
C GLU A 94 -0.24 -15.40 -6.46
N ILE A 95 -1.48 -15.89 -6.41
CA ILE A 95 -2.48 -15.66 -7.48
C ILE A 95 -2.90 -14.19 -7.54
N VAL A 96 -3.07 -13.54 -6.40
CA VAL A 96 -3.53 -12.14 -6.36
C VAL A 96 -2.41 -11.13 -6.61
N ARG A 97 -1.15 -11.53 -6.38
CA ARG A 97 0.04 -10.67 -6.52
C ARG A 97 0.09 -9.89 -7.85
N PRO A 98 -0.03 -10.52 -9.04
CA PRO A 98 0.03 -9.81 -10.31
C PRO A 98 -1.23 -8.97 -10.61
N THR A 99 -2.31 -9.13 -9.84
CA THR A 99 -3.60 -8.47 -10.10
C THR A 99 -3.80 -7.18 -9.31
N VAL A 100 -2.90 -6.87 -8.38
CA VAL A 100 -3.01 -5.70 -7.50
C VAL A 100 -1.70 -4.91 -7.46
N GLU A 101 -1.81 -3.66 -7.07
CA GLU A 101 -0.66 -2.80 -6.90
C GLU A 101 0.27 -3.28 -5.77
N PRO A 102 1.60 -3.08 -5.86
CA PRO A 102 2.57 -3.55 -4.86
C PRO A 102 2.24 -3.13 -3.43
N THR A 103 1.76 -1.90 -3.22
CA THR A 103 1.34 -1.41 -1.89
C THR A 103 0.14 -2.16 -1.35
N THR A 104 -0.82 -2.49 -2.21
CA THR A 104 -2.02 -3.27 -1.86
C THR A 104 -1.63 -4.71 -1.55
N PHE A 105 -0.76 -5.31 -2.38
CA PHE A 105 -0.22 -6.65 -2.13
C PHE A 105 0.53 -6.70 -0.80
N GLY A 106 1.39 -5.74 -0.50
CA GLY A 106 2.11 -5.66 0.77
C GLY A 106 1.17 -5.65 1.98
N ALA A 107 0.04 -4.93 1.91
CA ALA A 107 -0.98 -4.93 2.95
C ALA A 107 -1.68 -6.30 3.09
N TYR A 108 -2.04 -6.95 1.97
CA TYR A 108 -2.62 -8.30 1.98
C TYR A 108 -1.65 -9.31 2.56
N ASN A 109 -0.43 -9.35 2.05
CA ASN A 109 0.62 -10.25 2.52
C ASN A 109 0.86 -10.08 4.03
N SER A 110 1.02 -8.85 4.52
CA SER A 110 1.22 -8.59 5.95
C SER A 110 0.03 -9.04 6.79
N GLY A 111 -1.20 -8.75 6.40
CA GLY A 111 -2.41 -9.17 7.12
C GLY A 111 -2.57 -10.69 7.15
N VAL A 112 -2.34 -11.35 6.03
CA VAL A 112 -2.48 -12.80 5.91
C VAL A 112 -1.36 -13.53 6.65
N THR A 113 -0.09 -13.19 6.37
CA THR A 113 1.06 -13.97 6.89
C THR A 113 1.38 -13.68 8.35
N LYS A 114 1.13 -12.45 8.83
CA LYS A 114 1.51 -12.06 10.20
C LYS A 114 0.37 -12.17 11.21
N ARG A 115 -0.89 -12.31 10.77
CA ARG A 115 -2.05 -12.35 11.66
C ARG A 115 -2.94 -13.56 11.41
N ILE A 116 -3.43 -13.74 10.18
CA ILE A 116 -4.44 -14.78 9.90
C ILE A 116 -3.80 -16.17 9.98
N ILE A 117 -2.75 -16.42 9.21
CA ILE A 117 -2.09 -17.73 9.16
C ILE A 117 -1.60 -18.19 10.54
N PRO A 118 -0.87 -17.37 11.34
CA PRO A 118 -0.39 -17.84 12.65
C PRO A 118 -1.51 -18.26 13.60
N TYR A 119 -2.63 -17.56 13.60
CA TYR A 119 -3.78 -17.95 14.43
C TYR A 119 -4.35 -19.30 14.01
N PHE A 120 -4.60 -19.52 12.72
CA PHE A 120 -5.20 -20.76 12.24
C PHE A 120 -4.24 -21.94 12.32
N ASP A 121 -2.94 -21.73 12.10
CA ASP A 121 -1.92 -22.79 12.30
C ASP A 121 -1.84 -23.21 13.77
N GLU A 122 -1.99 -22.27 14.74
CA GLU A 122 -1.95 -22.56 16.18
C GLU A 122 -3.24 -23.17 16.71
N LYS A 123 -4.39 -22.56 16.39
CA LYS A 123 -5.70 -22.90 17.00
C LYS A 123 -6.43 -24.00 16.25
N HIS A 124 -6.17 -24.16 14.96
CA HIS A 124 -6.82 -25.12 14.07
C HIS A 124 -5.79 -25.81 13.16
N PRO A 125 -4.82 -26.54 13.73
CA PRO A 125 -3.80 -27.24 12.94
C PRO A 125 -4.47 -28.22 11.97
N ASN A 126 -3.99 -28.25 10.73
CA ASN A 126 -4.52 -29.11 9.65
C ASN A 126 -5.97 -28.82 9.22
N LEU A 127 -6.51 -27.63 9.51
CA LEU A 127 -7.84 -27.23 9.05
C LEU A 127 -7.89 -27.23 7.53
N ARG A 128 -8.75 -28.05 6.94
CA ARG A 128 -9.00 -28.04 5.50
C ARG A 128 -9.86 -26.82 5.13
N LEU A 129 -9.67 -26.31 3.92
CA LEU A 129 -10.42 -25.15 3.41
C LEU A 129 -11.95 -25.39 3.47
N VAL A 130 -12.39 -26.61 3.13
CA VAL A 130 -13.82 -26.99 3.12
C VAL A 130 -14.45 -27.09 4.50
N ASP A 131 -13.64 -27.28 5.55
CA ASP A 131 -14.10 -27.41 6.94
C ASP A 131 -14.14 -26.08 7.69
N LEU A 132 -13.72 -24.98 7.04
CA LEU A 132 -13.72 -23.65 7.65
C LEU A 132 -15.15 -23.16 7.87
N THR A 133 -15.51 -22.90 9.13
CA THR A 133 -16.84 -22.44 9.52
C THR A 133 -16.90 -20.94 9.81
N PRO A 134 -18.07 -20.30 9.72
CA PRO A 134 -18.26 -18.91 10.15
C PRO A 134 -17.84 -18.69 11.61
N LYS A 135 -18.10 -19.69 12.49
CA LYS A 135 -17.73 -19.62 13.91
C LYS A 135 -16.23 -19.50 14.10
N MET A 136 -15.41 -20.28 13.38
CA MET A 136 -13.94 -20.19 13.48
C MET A 136 -13.42 -18.81 13.05
N ILE A 137 -14.01 -18.21 12.03
CA ILE A 137 -13.67 -16.86 11.59
C ILE A 137 -14.09 -15.83 12.65
N GLN A 138 -15.26 -15.99 13.26
CA GLN A 138 -15.73 -15.12 14.33
C GLN A 138 -14.87 -15.24 15.60
N ASP A 139 -14.43 -16.44 15.96
CA ASP A 139 -13.53 -16.70 17.08
C ASP A 139 -12.16 -16.01 16.83
N TYR A 140 -11.65 -16.04 15.59
CA TYR A 140 -10.46 -15.30 15.19
C TYR A 140 -10.61 -13.79 15.42
N TYR A 141 -11.73 -13.17 15.04
CA TYR A 141 -11.91 -11.72 15.28
C TYR A 141 -11.95 -11.41 16.77
N THR A 142 -12.60 -12.24 17.54
CA THR A 142 -12.66 -12.09 18.99
C THR A 142 -11.27 -12.23 19.62
N TYR A 143 -10.48 -13.18 19.15
CA TYR A 143 -9.10 -13.39 19.59
C TYR A 143 -8.22 -12.17 19.28
N GLU A 144 -8.23 -11.68 18.04
CA GLU A 144 -7.45 -10.51 17.64
C GLU A 144 -7.78 -9.27 18.50
N MET A 145 -9.05 -9.03 18.77
CA MET A 145 -9.46 -7.88 19.57
C MET A 145 -9.14 -8.04 21.05
N LYS A 146 -9.41 -9.21 21.64
CA LYS A 146 -9.27 -9.43 23.08
C LYS A 146 -7.85 -9.77 23.52
N HIS A 147 -7.13 -10.59 22.75
CA HIS A 147 -5.78 -11.07 23.11
C HIS A 147 -4.67 -10.20 22.49
N ASN A 148 -4.82 -9.81 21.23
CA ASN A 148 -3.81 -9.01 20.54
C ASN A 148 -4.08 -7.48 20.63
N GLY A 149 -5.21 -7.06 21.20
CA GLY A 149 -5.55 -5.66 21.43
C GLY A 149 -5.69 -4.84 20.14
N VAL A 150 -5.98 -5.51 19.00
CA VAL A 150 -6.10 -4.79 17.73
C VAL A 150 -7.44 -4.09 17.59
N SER A 151 -7.46 -2.95 16.91
CA SER A 151 -8.70 -2.18 16.68
C SER A 151 -9.68 -2.93 15.77
N ALA A 152 -10.98 -2.61 15.93
CA ALA A 152 -12.04 -3.09 15.03
C ALA A 152 -11.73 -2.85 13.55
N ASN A 153 -11.07 -1.72 13.23
CA ASN A 153 -10.65 -1.43 11.86
C ASN A 153 -9.59 -2.42 11.33
N THR A 154 -8.63 -2.83 12.16
CA THR A 154 -7.64 -3.86 11.79
C THR A 154 -8.30 -5.20 11.53
N VAL A 155 -9.25 -5.62 12.38
CA VAL A 155 -10.04 -6.86 12.17
C VAL A 155 -10.84 -6.78 10.88
N LYS A 156 -11.42 -5.62 10.56
CA LYS A 156 -12.12 -5.39 9.29
C LYS A 156 -11.21 -5.57 8.07
N HIS A 157 -9.95 -5.15 8.15
CA HIS A 157 -8.97 -5.42 7.08
C HIS A 157 -8.63 -6.92 6.98
N CYS A 158 -8.49 -7.62 8.10
CA CYS A 158 -8.31 -9.08 8.10
C CYS A 158 -9.52 -9.78 7.49
N HIS A 159 -10.75 -9.37 7.88
CA HIS A 159 -11.98 -9.87 7.27
C HIS A 159 -11.98 -9.68 5.74
N ALA A 160 -11.63 -8.49 5.26
CA ALA A 160 -11.60 -8.22 3.81
C ALA A 160 -10.62 -9.16 3.06
N ASN A 161 -9.49 -9.51 3.68
CA ASN A 161 -8.54 -10.47 3.11
C ASN A 161 -9.11 -11.89 3.09
N ILE A 162 -9.67 -12.36 4.22
CA ILE A 162 -10.31 -13.69 4.34
C ILE A 162 -11.45 -13.79 3.33
N HIS A 163 -12.36 -12.82 3.35
CA HIS A 163 -13.53 -12.80 2.46
C HIS A 163 -13.13 -12.82 0.97
N ARG A 164 -12.11 -12.05 0.58
CA ARG A 164 -11.63 -12.01 -0.80
C ARG A 164 -10.99 -13.32 -1.23
N ALA A 165 -10.19 -13.94 -0.35
CA ALA A 165 -9.59 -15.25 -0.61
C ALA A 165 -10.67 -16.32 -0.76
N LEU A 166 -11.63 -16.38 0.16
CA LEU A 166 -12.74 -17.34 0.12
C LEU A 166 -13.71 -17.09 -1.06
N LYS A 167 -13.91 -15.83 -1.46
CA LYS A 167 -14.65 -15.52 -2.68
C LYS A 167 -13.96 -16.07 -3.93
N TYR A 168 -12.63 -16.08 -3.96
CA TYR A 168 -11.87 -16.74 -5.01
C TYR A 168 -12.08 -18.26 -4.96
N ALA A 169 -11.96 -18.89 -3.78
CA ALA A 169 -12.22 -20.32 -3.59
C ALA A 169 -13.63 -20.73 -4.06
N PHE A 170 -14.64 -19.93 -3.71
CA PHE A 170 -16.03 -20.14 -4.17
C PHE A 170 -16.14 -20.06 -5.70
N LYS A 171 -15.55 -19.03 -6.31
CA LYS A 171 -15.60 -18.86 -7.78
C LYS A 171 -14.88 -19.97 -8.55
N THR A 172 -13.88 -20.61 -7.95
CA THR A 172 -13.13 -21.72 -8.54
C THR A 172 -13.66 -23.11 -8.17
N GLY A 173 -14.77 -23.18 -7.40
CA GLY A 173 -15.42 -24.44 -7.03
C GLY A 173 -14.68 -25.23 -5.93
N LEU A 174 -13.72 -24.60 -5.23
CA LEU A 174 -13.04 -25.24 -4.10
C LEU A 174 -13.92 -25.33 -2.86
N ILE A 175 -14.87 -24.40 -2.71
CA ILE A 175 -15.91 -24.39 -1.67
C ILE A 175 -17.26 -24.05 -2.29
N ASP A 176 -18.33 -24.56 -1.71
CA ASP A 176 -19.71 -24.36 -2.21
C ASP A 176 -20.36 -23.07 -1.67
N VAL A 177 -19.86 -22.53 -0.57
CA VAL A 177 -20.31 -21.28 0.06
C VAL A 177 -19.12 -20.53 0.65
N ASN A 178 -19.22 -19.20 0.72
CA ASN A 178 -18.21 -18.40 1.41
C ASN A 178 -18.60 -18.23 2.90
N PRO A 179 -17.93 -18.89 3.85
CA PRO A 179 -18.29 -18.77 5.26
C PRO A 179 -18.09 -17.35 5.83
N ALA A 180 -17.25 -16.52 5.21
CA ALA A 180 -17.05 -15.14 5.63
C ALA A 180 -18.24 -14.21 5.34
N ASP A 181 -19.23 -14.64 4.54
CA ASP A 181 -20.48 -13.90 4.33
C ASP A 181 -21.43 -13.97 5.54
N ARG A 182 -21.18 -14.90 6.48
CA ARG A 182 -22.05 -15.20 7.63
C ARG A 182 -21.41 -14.83 8.97
N VAL A 183 -20.52 -13.86 9.00
CA VAL A 183 -19.85 -13.40 10.23
C VAL A 183 -20.21 -11.95 10.53
N ASP A 184 -20.22 -11.61 11.82
CA ASP A 184 -20.42 -10.24 12.28
C ASP A 184 -19.10 -9.48 12.25
N ILE A 185 -19.07 -8.44 11.41
CA ILE A 185 -17.89 -7.58 11.29
C ILE A 185 -17.95 -6.52 12.39
N PRO A 186 -16.90 -6.35 13.22
CA PRO A 186 -16.87 -5.34 14.26
C PRO A 186 -17.17 -3.94 13.68
N LYS A 187 -17.97 -3.16 14.42
CA LYS A 187 -18.23 -1.76 14.06
C LYS A 187 -16.94 -0.97 14.13
N ARG A 188 -16.74 -0.11 13.14
CA ARG A 188 -15.57 0.78 13.10
C ARG A 188 -15.69 1.81 14.20
N ASP A 189 -14.61 1.96 14.98
CA ASP A 189 -14.45 3.13 15.83
C ASP A 189 -14.30 4.36 14.93
N VAL A 190 -15.13 5.36 15.13
CA VAL A 190 -15.02 6.64 14.43
C VAL A 190 -13.85 7.37 15.07
N PHE A 191 -12.75 7.46 14.36
CA PHE A 191 -11.64 8.30 14.81
C PHE A 191 -11.93 9.74 14.38
N GLU A 192 -12.27 10.57 15.33
CA GLU A 192 -12.45 12.00 15.12
C GLU A 192 -11.06 12.66 15.06
N THR A 193 -10.75 13.28 13.95
CA THR A 193 -9.55 14.10 13.80
C THR A 193 -9.93 15.54 14.19
N GLU A 194 -9.18 16.11 15.11
CA GLU A 194 -9.26 17.56 15.36
C GLU A 194 -8.26 18.26 14.45
N PRO A 195 -8.71 18.86 13.34
CA PRO A 195 -7.83 19.64 12.48
C PRO A 195 -7.26 20.85 13.22
N TYR A 196 -6.11 21.34 12.79
CA TYR A 196 -5.57 22.59 13.31
C TYR A 196 -6.44 23.77 12.91
N THR A 197 -6.64 24.66 13.87
CA THR A 197 -7.25 25.98 13.67
C THR A 197 -6.30 26.91 12.91
N GLU A 198 -6.79 28.05 12.41
CA GLU A 198 -5.96 29.06 11.75
C GLU A 198 -4.80 29.53 12.65
N LYS A 199 -5.06 29.75 13.94
CA LYS A 199 -4.02 30.10 14.92
C LYS A 199 -2.95 29.03 15.06
N GLU A 200 -3.34 27.75 15.12
CA GLU A 200 -2.38 26.64 15.23
C GLU A 200 -1.59 26.46 13.93
N ILE A 201 -2.19 26.69 12.77
CA ILE A 201 -1.47 26.67 11.49
C ILE A 201 -0.46 27.81 11.41
N THR A 202 -0.81 29.02 11.87
CA THR A 202 0.13 30.14 11.94
C THR A 202 1.32 29.80 12.86
N GLN A 203 1.05 29.27 14.04
CA GLN A 203 2.10 28.83 14.98
C GLN A 203 2.99 27.73 14.36
N LEU A 204 2.38 26.79 13.63
CA LEU A 204 3.13 25.74 12.92
C LEU A 204 4.05 26.34 11.84
N PHE A 205 3.57 27.30 11.05
CA PHE A 205 4.36 27.94 10.01
C PHE A 205 5.55 28.72 10.57
N GLU A 206 5.38 29.40 11.69
CA GLU A 206 6.49 30.04 12.40
C GLU A 206 7.49 29.00 12.91
N ALA A 207 7.01 27.90 13.49
CA ALA A 207 7.88 26.85 14.04
C ALA A 207 8.69 26.11 12.98
N VAL A 208 8.14 25.87 11.78
CA VAL A 208 8.83 25.16 10.70
C VAL A 208 9.76 26.04 9.88
N LYS A 209 9.71 27.35 10.06
CA LYS A 209 10.53 28.30 9.31
C LYS A 209 12.01 27.96 9.41
N ASP A 210 12.72 28.04 8.28
CA ASP A 210 14.14 27.73 8.14
C ASP A 210 14.52 26.27 8.55
N THR A 211 13.53 25.37 8.69
CA THR A 211 13.77 23.96 8.94
C THR A 211 13.62 23.11 7.65
N PRO A 212 14.18 21.89 7.61
CA PRO A 212 13.98 20.97 6.47
C PRO A 212 12.51 20.58 6.23
N LEU A 213 11.61 20.84 7.19
CA LEU A 213 10.18 20.54 7.07
C LEU A 213 9.35 21.71 6.53
N GLU A 214 9.91 22.90 6.43
CA GLU A 214 9.18 24.12 6.09
C GLU A 214 8.33 23.96 4.81
N LEU A 215 8.98 23.79 3.67
CA LEU A 215 8.28 23.72 2.38
C LEU A 215 7.29 22.56 2.32
N ILE A 216 7.63 21.37 2.87
CA ILE A 216 6.75 20.20 2.81
C ILE A 216 5.50 20.38 3.68
N VAL A 217 5.64 21.01 4.84
CA VAL A 217 4.53 21.33 5.73
C VAL A 217 3.63 22.40 5.10
N ILE A 218 4.22 23.46 4.56
CA ILE A 218 3.47 24.54 3.89
C ILE A 218 2.71 24.01 2.68
N LEU A 219 3.34 23.23 1.80
CA LEU A 219 2.66 22.62 0.65
C LEU A 219 1.50 21.71 1.08
N THR A 220 1.68 20.98 2.18
CA THR A 220 0.63 20.08 2.68
C THR A 220 -0.50 20.85 3.35
N ALA A 221 -0.19 21.82 4.20
CA ALA A 221 -1.20 22.60 4.93
C ALA A 221 -1.95 23.59 4.03
N PHE A 222 -1.28 24.17 3.04
CA PHE A 222 -1.87 25.16 2.14
C PHE A 222 -2.64 24.52 0.97
N TYR A 223 -2.01 23.55 0.27
CA TYR A 223 -2.64 22.91 -0.89
C TYR A 223 -3.38 21.62 -0.57
N GLY A 224 -3.32 21.15 0.68
CA GLY A 224 -3.95 19.90 1.10
C GLY A 224 -3.35 18.66 0.40
N LEU A 225 -2.06 18.68 0.05
CA LEU A 225 -1.43 17.55 -0.62
C LEU A 225 -1.38 16.31 0.28
N ARG A 226 -1.55 15.12 -0.32
CA ARG A 226 -1.28 13.89 0.40
C ARG A 226 0.23 13.73 0.59
N ARG A 227 0.65 13.02 1.64
CA ARG A 227 2.06 12.75 1.91
C ARG A 227 2.79 12.21 0.68
N GLU A 228 2.17 11.27 -0.01
CA GLU A 228 2.72 10.65 -1.20
C GLU A 228 2.77 11.60 -2.41
N GLU A 229 1.86 12.55 -2.49
CA GLU A 229 1.80 13.58 -3.54
C GLU A 229 2.90 14.61 -3.34
N VAL A 230 3.08 15.12 -2.12
CA VAL A 230 4.12 16.11 -1.85
C VAL A 230 5.52 15.52 -2.03
N LEU A 231 5.77 14.28 -1.60
CA LEU A 231 7.05 13.60 -1.80
C LEU A 231 7.28 13.19 -3.26
N GLY A 232 6.22 12.99 -4.02
CA GLY A 232 6.27 12.69 -5.46
C GLY A 232 6.37 13.90 -6.35
N LEU A 233 6.38 15.12 -5.79
CA LEU A 233 6.43 16.35 -6.60
C LEU A 233 7.73 16.43 -7.39
N LYS A 234 7.61 16.68 -8.70
CA LYS A 234 8.74 16.82 -9.62
C LYS A 234 8.86 18.25 -10.15
N TRP A 235 10.06 18.66 -10.49
CA TRP A 235 10.32 20.00 -11.05
C TRP A 235 9.54 20.26 -12.35
N ASN A 236 9.35 19.24 -13.19
CA ASN A 236 8.58 19.35 -14.43
C ASN A 236 7.04 19.42 -14.21
N ALA A 237 6.59 19.35 -12.98
CA ALA A 237 5.20 19.54 -12.58
C ALA A 237 4.91 20.98 -12.10
N ILE A 238 5.93 21.82 -12.05
CA ILE A 238 5.87 23.22 -11.64
C ILE A 238 6.14 24.08 -12.86
N ASP A 239 5.13 24.83 -13.26
CA ASP A 239 5.24 25.81 -14.35
C ASP A 239 5.34 27.20 -13.73
N PHE A 240 6.53 27.77 -13.70
CA PHE A 240 6.79 29.09 -13.12
C PHE A 240 6.23 30.24 -13.99
N ASP A 241 6.13 30.03 -15.30
CA ASP A 241 5.61 31.05 -16.23
C ASP A 241 4.09 31.14 -16.12
N LYS A 242 3.41 30.01 -16.12
CA LYS A 242 1.95 29.92 -15.93
C LYS A 242 1.53 29.99 -14.46
N ARG A 243 2.48 29.99 -13.54
CA ARG A 243 2.25 29.95 -12.09
C ARG A 243 1.30 28.83 -11.68
N THR A 244 1.65 27.57 -12.03
CA THR A 244 0.84 26.40 -11.67
C THR A 244 1.69 25.26 -11.12
N ILE A 245 1.11 24.50 -10.18
CA ILE A 245 1.64 23.24 -9.68
C ILE A 245 0.67 22.14 -10.09
N THR A 246 1.15 21.15 -10.85
CA THR A 246 0.33 20.01 -11.28
C THR A 246 0.66 18.78 -10.43
N ILE A 247 -0.31 18.25 -9.72
CA ILE A 247 -0.17 17.05 -8.90
C ILE A 247 -0.43 15.84 -9.77
N LYS A 248 0.64 15.16 -10.21
CA LYS A 248 0.57 14.01 -11.14
C LYS A 248 1.45 12.83 -10.73
N ASN A 249 2.37 13.01 -9.79
CA ASN A 249 3.32 11.99 -9.38
C ASN A 249 3.12 11.65 -7.90
N VAL A 250 3.43 10.43 -7.51
CA VAL A 250 3.40 9.99 -6.12
C VAL A 250 4.59 9.09 -5.80
N VAL A 251 5.08 9.20 -4.56
CA VAL A 251 6.11 8.31 -4.00
C VAL A 251 5.51 7.61 -2.79
N THR A 252 5.43 6.29 -2.86
CA THR A 252 4.89 5.44 -1.78
C THR A 252 5.94 4.44 -1.31
N GLU A 253 5.70 3.82 -0.16
CA GLU A 253 6.47 2.65 0.29
C GLU A 253 5.63 1.40 0.19
N ALA A 254 6.23 0.32 -0.29
CA ALA A 254 5.64 -1.01 -0.30
C ALA A 254 6.63 -2.03 0.23
N LEU A 255 6.10 -3.05 0.90
CA LEU A 255 6.88 -4.22 1.27
C LEU A 255 6.91 -5.16 0.06
N VAL A 256 8.02 -5.17 -0.67
CA VAL A 256 8.25 -6.04 -1.82
C VAL A 256 9.31 -7.06 -1.42
N ASP A 257 8.97 -8.34 -1.50
CA ASP A 257 9.87 -9.46 -1.15
C ASP A 257 10.58 -9.29 0.21
N GLY A 258 9.80 -8.87 1.23
CA GLY A 258 10.29 -8.65 2.60
C GLY A 258 11.11 -7.37 2.80
N LYS A 259 11.34 -6.56 1.75
CA LYS A 259 12.09 -5.30 1.83
C LYS A 259 11.17 -4.10 1.61
N GLN A 260 11.32 -3.07 2.45
CA GLN A 260 10.68 -1.78 2.17
C GLN A 260 11.32 -1.12 0.95
N THR A 261 10.51 -0.94 -0.10
CA THR A 261 10.94 -0.39 -1.38
C THR A 261 10.12 0.86 -1.70
N LEU A 262 10.78 1.89 -2.21
CA LEU A 262 10.08 3.08 -2.72
C LEU A 262 9.45 2.75 -4.07
N VAL A 263 8.17 3.02 -4.19
CA VAL A 263 7.40 2.85 -5.42
C VAL A 263 7.04 4.23 -5.96
N GLN A 264 7.57 4.54 -7.12
CA GLN A 264 7.34 5.78 -7.84
C GLN A 264 6.26 5.55 -8.89
N ARG A 265 5.29 6.47 -9.00
CA ARG A 265 4.27 6.45 -10.04
C ARG A 265 4.17 7.80 -10.71
N ASN A 266 4.12 7.77 -12.04
CA ASN A 266 3.97 8.97 -12.87
C ASN A 266 2.49 9.34 -13.11
N THR A 267 1.56 8.54 -12.62
CA THR A 267 0.12 8.80 -12.68
C THR A 267 -0.51 8.55 -11.32
N PRO A 268 -1.36 9.44 -10.83
CA PRO A 268 -2.09 9.21 -9.60
C PRO A 268 -3.09 8.06 -9.77
N LYS A 269 -3.46 7.42 -8.67
CA LYS A 269 -4.35 6.24 -8.64
C LYS A 269 -5.72 6.50 -9.26
N THR A 270 -6.17 7.76 -9.27
CA THR A 270 -7.51 8.15 -9.75
C THR A 270 -7.43 9.43 -10.58
N LYS A 271 -8.34 9.58 -11.54
CA LYS A 271 -8.42 10.78 -12.39
C LYS A 271 -8.59 12.06 -11.58
N SER A 272 -9.34 12.04 -10.48
CA SER A 272 -9.57 13.21 -9.61
C SER A 272 -8.32 13.66 -8.84
N SER A 273 -7.34 12.77 -8.68
CA SER A 273 -6.06 13.12 -8.05
C SER A 273 -5.15 13.94 -8.98
N LEU A 274 -5.36 13.86 -10.31
CA LEU A 274 -4.68 14.73 -11.28
C LEU A 274 -5.36 16.11 -11.25
N ARG A 275 -4.62 17.10 -10.76
CA ARG A 275 -5.12 18.48 -10.64
C ARG A 275 -4.00 19.48 -10.75
N SER A 276 -4.31 20.67 -11.27
CA SER A 276 -3.41 21.82 -11.29
C SER A 276 -3.92 22.88 -10.30
N LEU A 277 -3.02 23.38 -9.49
CA LEU A 277 -3.29 24.38 -8.46
C LEU A 277 -2.47 25.65 -8.77
N PRO A 278 -2.95 26.84 -8.38
CA PRO A 278 -2.19 28.07 -8.59
C PRO A 278 -0.92 28.08 -7.73
N LEU A 279 0.20 28.48 -8.33
CA LEU A 279 1.46 28.69 -7.63
C LEU A 279 1.47 30.12 -7.05
N VAL A 280 1.31 30.22 -5.74
CA VAL A 280 1.32 31.54 -5.05
C VAL A 280 2.75 32.03 -4.84
N PRO A 281 2.98 33.38 -4.86
CA PRO A 281 4.33 33.95 -4.80
C PRO A 281 5.23 33.46 -3.64
N PRO A 282 4.73 33.32 -2.39
CA PRO A 282 5.58 32.82 -1.30
C PRO A 282 6.07 31.40 -1.53
N VAL A 283 5.22 30.52 -2.07
CA VAL A 283 5.58 29.12 -2.38
C VAL A 283 6.52 29.04 -3.59
N GLU A 284 6.33 29.93 -4.57
CA GLU A 284 7.22 30.05 -5.71
C GLU A 284 8.65 30.36 -5.26
N GLU A 285 8.82 31.32 -4.36
CA GLU A 285 10.14 31.69 -3.82
C GLU A 285 10.78 30.53 -3.02
N MET A 286 10.00 29.86 -2.17
CA MET A 286 10.48 28.69 -1.45
C MET A 286 10.94 27.56 -2.39
N LEU A 287 10.22 27.31 -3.47
CA LEU A 287 10.60 26.30 -4.47
C LEU A 287 11.87 26.70 -5.21
N LYS A 288 12.05 27.97 -5.56
CA LYS A 288 13.29 28.49 -6.16
C LYS A 288 14.47 28.35 -5.20
N ASN A 289 14.28 28.61 -3.91
CA ASN A 289 15.29 28.42 -2.86
C ASN A 289 15.67 26.94 -2.72
N MET A 290 14.67 26.05 -2.69
CA MET A 290 14.89 24.59 -2.65
C MET A 290 15.71 24.11 -3.86
N LYS A 291 15.44 24.60 -5.05
CA LYS A 291 16.17 24.25 -6.27
C LYS A 291 17.62 24.69 -6.17
N ARG A 292 17.88 25.95 -5.73
CA ARG A 292 19.23 26.47 -5.49
C ARG A 292 20.00 25.63 -4.44
N ALA A 293 19.32 25.24 -3.34
CA ALA A 293 19.90 24.38 -2.31
C ALA A 293 20.28 22.99 -2.85
N GLN A 294 19.45 22.39 -3.69
CA GLN A 294 19.78 21.11 -4.34
C GLN A 294 20.97 21.21 -5.28
N GLU A 295 21.06 22.28 -6.06
CA GLU A 295 22.20 22.54 -6.95
C GLU A 295 23.50 22.73 -6.15
N ALA A 296 23.45 23.46 -5.03
CA ALA A 296 24.58 23.63 -4.13
C ALA A 296 25.02 22.30 -3.48
N ASN A 297 24.07 21.50 -2.97
CA ASN A 297 24.37 20.18 -2.42
C ASN A 297 24.99 19.24 -3.47
N ARG A 298 24.48 19.27 -4.69
CA ARG A 298 25.03 18.50 -5.81
C ARG A 298 26.47 18.88 -6.13
N ALA A 299 26.76 20.17 -6.11
CA ALA A 299 28.13 20.67 -6.34
C ALA A 299 29.05 20.25 -5.19
N LEU A 300 28.59 20.36 -3.94
CA LEU A 300 29.36 20.02 -2.74
C LEU A 300 29.66 18.52 -2.65
N CYS A 301 28.64 17.67 -2.85
CA CYS A 301 28.78 16.22 -2.73
C CYS A 301 29.42 15.56 -3.96
N GLY A 302 29.47 16.23 -5.11
CA GLY A 302 30.16 15.79 -6.32
C GLY A 302 29.73 14.38 -6.77
N ARG A 303 30.68 13.42 -6.72
CA ARG A 303 30.43 12.01 -7.13
C ARG A 303 29.52 11.23 -6.17
N SER A 304 29.43 11.65 -4.93
CA SER A 304 28.59 11.00 -3.90
C SER A 304 27.12 11.39 -4.02
N TYR A 305 26.77 12.40 -4.81
CA TYR A 305 25.40 12.82 -5.01
C TYR A 305 24.66 11.83 -5.91
N ASN A 306 23.50 11.34 -5.44
CA ASN A 306 22.64 10.45 -6.21
C ASN A 306 21.94 11.23 -7.33
N LYS A 307 22.23 10.87 -8.58
CA LYS A 307 21.69 11.55 -9.78
C LYS A 307 20.40 10.93 -10.31
N GLU A 308 19.93 9.84 -9.70
CA GLU A 308 18.72 9.12 -10.13
C GLU A 308 17.45 9.96 -9.91
N TYR A 309 17.45 10.83 -8.89
CA TYR A 309 16.25 11.56 -8.45
C TYR A 309 16.33 13.07 -8.68
N LEU A 310 17.13 13.53 -9.65
CA LEU A 310 17.29 14.96 -9.97
C LEU A 310 16.00 15.69 -10.34
N GLU A 311 15.02 14.95 -10.81
CA GLU A 311 13.71 15.49 -11.19
C GLU A 311 12.77 15.77 -10.00
N TYR A 312 13.09 15.27 -8.80
CA TYR A 312 12.24 15.40 -7.62
C TYR A 312 12.57 16.65 -6.80
N VAL A 313 11.51 17.26 -6.25
CA VAL A 313 11.64 18.43 -5.35
C VAL A 313 12.16 18.00 -3.98
N TYR A 314 11.73 16.82 -3.49
CA TYR A 314 12.12 16.34 -2.15
C TYR A 314 13.13 15.22 -2.21
N VAL A 315 14.40 15.61 -2.12
CA VAL A 315 15.55 14.73 -1.93
C VAL A 315 16.36 15.19 -0.71
N ASP A 316 17.10 14.27 -0.10
CA ASP A 316 18.04 14.59 0.96
C ASP A 316 19.30 15.33 0.41
N GLN A 317 20.23 15.69 1.31
CA GLN A 317 21.47 16.39 0.93
C GLN A 317 22.34 15.58 -0.03
N LEU A 318 22.18 14.25 -0.07
CA LEU A 318 22.89 13.35 -0.98
C LEU A 318 22.10 13.03 -2.26
N GLY A 319 20.94 13.63 -2.46
CA GLY A 319 20.08 13.42 -3.63
C GLY A 319 19.20 12.16 -3.57
N ASN A 320 19.06 11.49 -2.43
CA ASN A 320 18.17 10.35 -2.30
C ASN A 320 16.73 10.80 -2.02
N LEU A 321 15.73 10.05 -2.53
CA LEU A 321 14.32 10.32 -2.23
C LEU A 321 14.03 10.23 -0.74
N MET A 322 13.29 11.21 -0.24
CA MET A 322 12.76 11.17 1.12
C MET A 322 11.70 10.08 1.27
N LYS A 323 11.89 9.22 2.27
CA LYS A 323 10.96 8.11 2.54
C LYS A 323 9.67 8.61 3.20
N PRO A 324 8.48 8.16 2.77
CA PRO A 324 7.21 8.51 3.41
C PRO A 324 7.17 8.21 4.92
N GLY A 325 7.74 7.07 5.34
CA GLY A 325 7.83 6.70 6.76
C GLY A 325 8.60 7.72 7.59
N TYR A 326 9.74 8.23 7.07
CA TYR A 326 10.54 9.25 7.75
C TYR A 326 9.70 10.48 8.13
N LEU A 327 8.87 10.97 7.20
CA LEU A 327 8.02 12.13 7.45
C LEU A 327 6.95 11.85 8.50
N SER A 328 6.35 10.64 8.47
CA SER A 328 5.35 10.22 9.47
C SER A 328 5.93 10.13 10.89
N ASP A 329 7.20 9.76 11.02
CA ASP A 329 7.87 9.63 12.31
C ASP A 329 8.45 10.96 12.81
N ARG A 330 8.94 11.80 11.91
CA ARG A 330 9.60 13.07 12.26
C ARG A 330 8.61 14.18 12.57
N PHE A 331 7.51 14.28 11.83
CA PHE A 331 6.57 15.38 12.00
C PHE A 331 5.91 15.42 13.40
N PRO A 332 5.37 14.31 13.97
CA PRO A 332 4.85 14.34 15.32
C PRO A 332 5.89 14.71 16.39
N LYS A 333 7.14 14.24 16.23
CA LYS A 333 8.24 14.58 17.14
C LYS A 333 8.62 16.06 17.03
N PHE A 334 8.59 16.62 15.83
CA PHE A 334 8.81 18.04 15.62
C PHE A 334 7.73 18.88 16.33
N LEU A 335 6.47 18.49 16.25
CA LEU A 335 5.38 19.19 16.96
C LEU A 335 5.60 19.17 18.47
N GLU A 336 5.90 18.00 19.03
CA GLU A 336 6.18 17.82 20.45
C GLU A 336 7.38 18.69 20.92
N SER A 337 8.47 18.71 20.16
CA SER A 337 9.67 19.51 20.51
C SER A 337 9.45 21.03 20.44
N ASN A 338 8.41 21.48 19.74
CA ASN A 338 8.05 22.89 19.63
C ASN A 338 6.80 23.26 20.45
N GLY A 339 6.35 22.37 21.36
CA GLY A 339 5.18 22.63 22.20
C GLY A 339 3.86 22.74 21.45
N LEU A 340 3.77 22.19 20.23
CA LEU A 340 2.57 22.20 19.41
C LEU A 340 1.74 20.94 19.67
N ARG A 341 0.41 21.04 19.52
CA ARG A 341 -0.50 19.92 19.67
C ARG A 341 -0.17 18.82 18.65
N ARG A 342 -0.05 17.60 19.12
CA ARG A 342 0.29 16.44 18.27
C ARG A 342 -0.85 16.11 17.33
N ILE A 343 -0.56 16.13 16.03
CA ILE A 343 -1.41 15.63 14.96
C ILE A 343 -0.59 14.74 14.02
N ARG A 344 -1.25 13.94 13.17
CA ARG A 344 -0.59 13.19 12.11
C ARG A 344 -0.29 14.12 10.94
N PHE A 345 0.73 13.83 10.16
CA PHE A 345 1.04 14.61 8.97
C PHE A 345 -0.15 14.71 7.98
N HIS A 346 -0.97 13.66 7.88
CA HIS A 346 -2.16 13.67 7.03
C HIS A 346 -3.25 14.63 7.54
N ASP A 347 -3.27 14.94 8.82
CA ASP A 347 -4.27 15.83 9.41
C ASP A 347 -4.08 17.29 8.99
N LEU A 348 -2.89 17.68 8.47
CA LEU A 348 -2.66 18.97 7.81
C LEU A 348 -3.57 19.16 6.60
N ARG A 349 -3.85 18.08 5.86
CA ARG A 349 -4.81 18.12 4.75
C ARG A 349 -6.25 18.31 5.24
N HIS A 350 -6.60 17.74 6.39
CA HIS A 350 -7.88 18.01 7.03
C HIS A 350 -7.97 19.46 7.51
N SER A 351 -6.89 20.01 8.06
CA SER A 351 -6.79 21.43 8.43
C SER A 351 -6.98 22.36 7.22
N CYS A 352 -6.31 22.07 6.09
CA CYS A 352 -6.52 22.79 4.83
C CYS A 352 -7.99 22.81 4.42
N ALA A 353 -8.64 21.65 4.44
CA ALA A 353 -10.05 21.53 4.11
C ALA A 353 -10.92 22.41 5.02
N THR A 354 -10.71 22.28 6.33
CA THR A 354 -11.45 23.04 7.36
C THR A 354 -11.26 24.56 7.21
N LEU A 355 -10.03 25.02 6.94
CA LEU A 355 -9.75 26.44 6.71
C LEU A 355 -10.42 26.97 5.45
N LEU A 356 -10.39 26.21 4.34
CA LEU A 356 -11.09 26.59 3.11
C LEU A 356 -12.62 26.74 3.35
N TYR A 357 -13.19 25.79 4.09
CA TYR A 357 -14.61 25.82 4.44
C TYR A 357 -14.96 27.01 5.36
N ALA A 358 -14.17 27.22 6.40
CA ALA A 358 -14.35 28.36 7.34
C ALA A 358 -14.26 29.71 6.62
N ASN A 359 -13.52 29.78 5.50
CA ASN A 359 -13.43 30.97 4.65
C ASN A 359 -14.48 31.00 3.53
N GLY A 360 -15.56 30.21 3.64
CA GLY A 360 -16.72 30.27 2.74
C GLY A 360 -16.54 29.59 1.38
N VAL A 361 -15.45 28.80 1.18
CA VAL A 361 -15.25 28.09 -0.09
C VAL A 361 -16.26 26.93 -0.19
N ALA A 362 -16.94 26.84 -1.34
CA ALA A 362 -17.95 25.81 -1.56
C ALA A 362 -17.36 24.38 -1.48
N LEU A 363 -18.11 23.44 -0.91
CA LEU A 363 -17.67 22.04 -0.74
C LEU A 363 -17.20 21.39 -2.05
N LYS A 364 -17.81 21.75 -3.16
CA LYS A 364 -17.43 21.26 -4.49
C LYS A 364 -16.03 21.73 -4.89
N ASP A 365 -15.71 22.98 -4.62
CA ASP A 365 -14.41 23.57 -4.94
C ASP A 365 -13.33 23.00 -4.02
N ILE A 366 -13.65 22.80 -2.74
CA ILE A 366 -12.76 22.10 -1.79
C ILE A 366 -12.51 20.66 -2.25
N GLN A 367 -13.53 19.94 -2.73
CA GLN A 367 -13.38 18.61 -3.30
C GLN A 367 -12.39 18.61 -4.48
N MET A 368 -12.53 19.58 -5.39
CA MET A 368 -11.65 19.74 -6.56
C MET A 368 -10.22 20.12 -6.14
N TRP A 369 -10.09 21.08 -5.23
CA TRP A 369 -8.79 21.52 -4.69
C TRP A 369 -8.00 20.36 -4.08
N LEU A 370 -8.65 19.56 -3.24
CA LEU A 370 -8.05 18.42 -2.59
C LEU A 370 -7.89 17.20 -3.51
N GLY A 371 -8.67 17.07 -4.56
CA GLY A 371 -8.71 15.89 -5.43
C GLY A 371 -9.34 14.68 -4.70
N HIS A 372 -10.51 14.87 -4.06
CA HIS A 372 -11.28 13.79 -3.47
C HIS A 372 -12.19 13.14 -4.53
N ASN A 373 -12.12 11.81 -4.65
CA ASN A 373 -12.98 11.05 -5.57
C ASN A 373 -14.46 11.13 -5.20
N ASN A 374 -14.75 11.17 -3.89
CA ASN A 374 -16.11 11.16 -3.36
C ASN A 374 -16.32 12.39 -2.48
N ILE A 375 -17.42 13.09 -2.70
CA ILE A 375 -17.81 14.25 -1.91
C ILE A 375 -18.06 13.88 -0.44
N SER A 376 -18.49 12.65 -0.15
CA SER A 376 -18.68 12.17 1.22
C SER A 376 -17.38 12.21 2.03
N THR A 377 -16.21 12.02 1.38
CA THR A 377 -14.91 12.18 2.04
C THR A 377 -14.66 13.62 2.48
N THR A 378 -15.13 14.58 1.71
CA THR A 378 -15.06 16.01 2.05
C THR A 378 -16.13 16.31 3.11
N SER A 379 -17.36 15.89 2.91
CA SER A 379 -18.50 16.14 3.80
C SER A 379 -18.27 15.59 5.23
N ASN A 380 -17.66 14.38 5.36
CA ASN A 380 -17.39 13.80 6.68
C ASN A 380 -16.39 14.60 7.54
N ILE A 381 -15.59 15.49 6.92
CA ILE A 381 -14.70 16.40 7.66
C ILE A 381 -15.52 17.48 8.39
N TYR A 382 -16.74 17.78 7.90
CA TYR A 382 -17.54 18.93 8.33
C TYR A 382 -18.76 18.60 9.18
N THR A 383 -19.04 17.34 9.45
CA THR A 383 -20.18 16.92 10.27
C THR A 383 -20.20 17.58 11.68
N HIS A 384 -19.04 18.05 12.15
CA HIS A 384 -18.90 18.71 13.46
C HIS A 384 -19.00 20.25 13.37
N LEU A 385 -18.90 20.87 12.17
CA LEU A 385 -18.95 22.33 11.97
C LEU A 385 -20.37 22.82 11.62
N ASP A 386 -21.34 21.92 11.59
CA ASP A 386 -22.63 22.09 10.92
C ASP A 386 -23.61 23.06 11.63
N PHE A 387 -23.35 23.48 12.88
CA PHE A 387 -24.30 24.34 13.59
C PHE A 387 -24.23 25.81 13.14
N SER A 388 -23.03 26.34 12.90
CA SER A 388 -22.89 27.72 12.37
C SER A 388 -23.45 27.85 10.97
N SER A 389 -23.22 26.86 10.09
CA SER A 389 -23.82 26.80 8.76
C SER A 389 -25.36 26.72 8.79
N LYS A 390 -25.94 26.09 9.82
CA LYS A 390 -27.40 26.05 10.01
C LYS A 390 -27.93 27.41 10.43
N VAL A 391 -27.19 28.13 11.27
CA VAL A 391 -27.53 29.52 11.67
C VAL A 391 -27.46 30.43 10.44
N ASP A 392 -26.41 30.35 9.63
CA ASP A 392 -26.26 31.14 8.40
C ASP A 392 -27.35 30.83 7.38
N SER A 393 -27.69 29.54 7.23
CA SER A 393 -28.81 29.10 6.38
C SER A 393 -30.14 29.62 6.92
N ALA A 394 -30.35 29.59 8.22
CA ALA A 394 -31.57 30.13 8.82
C ALA A 394 -31.64 31.64 8.63
N ASN A 395 -30.55 32.39 8.79
CA ASN A 395 -30.49 33.83 8.56
C ASN A 395 -30.74 34.20 7.10
N ALA A 396 -30.22 33.40 6.14
CA ALA A 396 -30.47 33.59 4.72
C ALA A 396 -31.96 33.44 4.35
N ILE A 397 -32.70 32.53 5.02
CA ILE A 397 -34.14 32.33 4.83
C ILE A 397 -34.94 33.38 5.61
N LEU A 398 -34.43 33.83 6.76
CA LEU A 398 -35.11 34.83 7.59
C LEU A 398 -35.38 36.14 6.81
N GLY A 399 -34.45 36.55 5.94
CA GLY A 399 -34.62 37.70 5.05
C GLY A 399 -35.80 37.62 4.08
N ILE A 400 -36.31 36.39 3.80
CA ILE A 400 -37.51 36.18 2.96
C ILE A 400 -38.78 36.31 3.80
N LEU A 401 -38.71 36.05 5.12
CA LEU A 401 -39.86 36.13 6.03
C LEU A 401 -40.10 37.57 6.56
N THR A 402 -39.13 38.44 6.43
CA THR A 402 -39.18 39.82 6.94
C THR A 402 -39.41 40.88 5.84
N ASN A 403 -39.59 40.47 4.58
CA ASN A 403 -40.07 41.27 3.45
C ASN A 403 -41.54 40.93 3.16
#